data_82b2b6d6767f32a8ea998ff05d62329f
#
_entry.id   82b2b6d6767f32a8ea998ff05d62329f
#
_cell.length_a   1.000
_cell.length_b   1.000
_cell.length_c   1.000
_cell.angle_alpha   90.00
_cell.angle_beta   90.00
_cell.angle_gamma   90.00
#
_symmetry.space_group_name_H-M   'P 1'
#
loop_
_entity.id
_entity.type
_entity.pdbx_description
1 polymer ?
#
loop_
_entity_poly.entity_id
_entity_poly.type
_entity_poly.pdbx_seq_one_letter_code
_entity_poly.pdbx_strand_id
1 'polypeptide(L)'
;MKKVLAFLVFLIVLAVFCLYAVIAIRPPESGAARLMEAEEPDVIRTMESADPAQLARLFEHACPMLPEAGVYGTVSTQRLEGRNARLLTLEYAQMTLSCVRPATAAPLLLRPGLTVMSLYTEDRYRFSVLSMPAVYAEKGNERCLYFSDESAAYRLYTDSLGRDEFLNLSQRLQWQQ
;
A
#
# COMPACT_ATOMS: atom_id res chain seq x y z
N MET A 1 -27.53 18.47 -50.73
CA MET A 1 -27.57 19.06 -49.38
C MET A 1 -27.70 18.00 -48.25
N LYS A 2 -28.67 17.05 -48.30
CA LYS A 2 -28.86 16.06 -47.22
C LYS A 2 -27.63 15.15 -46.94
N LYS A 3 -26.87 14.73 -47.97
CA LYS A 3 -25.67 13.91 -47.85
C LYS A 3 -24.50 14.64 -47.17
N VAL A 4 -24.35 15.94 -47.42
CA VAL A 4 -23.31 16.78 -46.81
C VAL A 4 -23.62 17.00 -45.33
N LEU A 5 -24.89 17.23 -44.98
CA LEU A 5 -25.32 17.38 -43.60
C LEU A 5 -25.11 16.09 -42.79
N ALA A 6 -25.44 14.92 -43.36
CA ALA A 6 -25.23 13.63 -42.73
C ALA A 6 -23.72 13.34 -42.48
N PHE A 7 -22.85 13.70 -43.42
CA PHE A 7 -21.41 13.57 -43.27
C PHE A 7 -20.85 14.48 -42.16
N LEU A 8 -21.35 15.70 -42.07
CA LEU A 8 -20.94 16.69 -41.07
C LEU A 8 -21.36 16.24 -39.65
N VAL A 9 -22.58 15.70 -39.52
CA VAL A 9 -23.06 15.11 -38.26
C VAL A 9 -22.20 13.90 -37.84
N PHE A 10 -21.86 13.03 -38.79
CA PHE A 10 -20.98 11.88 -38.53
C PHE A 10 -19.59 12.32 -38.03
N LEU A 11 -18.97 13.35 -38.63
CA LEU A 11 -17.69 13.88 -38.19
C LEU A 11 -17.75 14.46 -36.77
N ILE A 12 -18.85 15.16 -36.43
CA ILE A 12 -19.04 15.72 -35.08
C ILE A 12 -19.15 14.58 -34.05
N VAL A 13 -19.96 13.56 -34.33
CA VAL A 13 -20.11 12.39 -33.43
C VAL A 13 -18.80 11.64 -33.27
N LEU A 14 -18.02 11.45 -34.34
CA LEU A 14 -16.71 10.82 -34.27
C LEU A 14 -15.72 11.64 -33.44
N ALA A 15 -15.70 12.98 -33.61
CA ALA A 15 -14.84 13.86 -32.82
C ALA A 15 -15.18 13.82 -31.32
N VAL A 16 -16.48 13.83 -30.98
CA VAL A 16 -16.95 13.71 -29.59
C VAL A 16 -16.56 12.33 -28.98
N PHE A 17 -16.70 11.27 -29.78
CA PHE A 17 -16.33 9.93 -29.36
C PHE A 17 -14.81 9.80 -29.12
N CYS A 18 -13.99 10.35 -30.02
CA CYS A 18 -12.53 10.41 -29.87
C CYS A 18 -12.13 11.24 -28.64
N LEU A 19 -12.79 12.37 -28.39
CA LEU A 19 -12.55 13.21 -27.22
C LEU A 19 -12.90 12.46 -25.93
N TYR A 20 -14.04 11.75 -25.93
CA TYR A 20 -14.47 10.93 -24.79
C TYR A 20 -13.51 9.74 -24.55
N ALA A 21 -13.06 9.08 -25.63
CA ALA A 21 -12.07 8.01 -25.53
C ALA A 21 -10.73 8.51 -24.96
N VAL A 22 -10.26 9.69 -25.37
CA VAL A 22 -9.03 10.30 -24.82
C VAL A 22 -9.19 10.66 -23.33
N ILE A 23 -10.36 11.15 -22.92
CA ILE A 23 -10.65 11.45 -21.50
C ILE A 23 -10.81 10.17 -20.69
N ALA A 24 -11.44 9.13 -21.24
CA ALA A 24 -11.65 7.84 -20.57
C ALA A 24 -10.37 6.98 -20.51
N ILE A 25 -9.44 7.14 -21.48
CA ILE A 25 -8.14 6.44 -21.52
C ILE A 25 -7.07 7.20 -20.74
N ARG A 26 -7.28 8.49 -20.41
CA ARG A 26 -6.40 9.09 -19.41
C ARG A 26 -6.52 8.24 -18.14
N PRO A 27 -5.44 7.53 -17.72
CA PRO A 27 -5.45 6.94 -16.41
C PRO A 27 -5.81 8.09 -15.47
N PRO A 28 -6.68 7.90 -14.47
CA PRO A 28 -6.90 8.91 -13.46
C PRO A 28 -5.49 9.34 -13.04
N GLU A 29 -5.18 10.64 -13.15
CA GLU A 29 -3.91 11.16 -12.63
C GLU A 29 -3.89 10.64 -11.22
N SER A 30 -3.14 9.54 -11.05
CA SER A 30 -3.21 8.79 -9.83
C SER A 30 -2.74 9.75 -8.77
N GLY A 31 -3.53 9.98 -7.74
CA GLY A 31 -3.10 10.74 -6.59
C GLY A 31 -1.73 10.29 -6.08
N ALA A 32 -1.29 9.07 -6.44
CA ALA A 32 0.05 8.56 -6.28
C ALA A 32 1.15 9.40 -6.96
N ALA A 33 0.93 9.96 -8.15
CA ALA A 33 1.94 10.81 -8.79
C ALA A 33 2.12 12.16 -8.05
N ARG A 34 1.07 12.72 -7.47
CA ARG A 34 1.14 13.90 -6.59
C ARG A 34 1.73 13.59 -5.22
N LEU A 35 1.60 12.34 -4.74
CA LEU A 35 2.15 11.90 -3.45
C LEU A 35 3.66 11.67 -3.50
N MET A 36 4.26 11.55 -4.68
CA MET A 36 5.72 11.38 -4.84
C MET A 36 6.51 12.70 -4.76
N GLU A 37 5.84 13.87 -4.80
CA GLU A 37 6.42 15.19 -4.52
C GLU A 37 6.16 15.66 -3.06
N ALA A 38 5.58 14.81 -2.21
CA ALA A 38 5.39 15.15 -0.81
C ALA A 38 6.75 15.35 -0.14
N GLU A 39 6.92 16.49 0.54
CA GLU A 39 8.06 16.79 1.40
C GLU A 39 8.46 15.55 2.21
N GLU A 40 9.77 15.27 2.29
CA GLU A 40 10.26 14.23 3.18
C GLU A 40 9.72 14.48 4.60
N PRO A 41 9.07 13.48 5.21
CA PRO A 41 8.43 13.69 6.49
C PRO A 41 9.49 14.00 7.57
N ASP A 42 9.28 15.08 8.31
CA ASP A 42 10.14 15.42 9.45
C ASP A 42 10.02 14.33 10.53
N VAL A 43 11.11 13.62 10.81
CA VAL A 43 11.17 12.66 11.92
C VAL A 43 11.33 13.42 13.23
N ILE A 44 10.30 13.39 14.07
CA ILE A 44 10.29 14.10 15.35
C ILE A 44 10.95 13.26 16.45
N ARG A 45 10.69 11.95 16.48
CA ARG A 45 11.16 11.04 17.52
C ARG A 45 11.24 9.60 17.00
N THR A 46 12.28 8.90 17.41
CA THR A 46 12.46 7.46 17.14
C THR A 46 12.71 6.72 18.44
N MET A 47 12.10 5.55 18.60
CA MET A 47 12.30 4.64 19.73
C MET A 47 12.42 3.22 19.19
N GLU A 48 13.33 2.43 19.78
CA GLU A 48 13.65 1.08 19.35
C GLU A 48 13.38 0.09 20.47
N SER A 49 12.94 -1.11 20.13
CA SER A 49 12.74 -2.20 21.08
C SER A 49 12.77 -3.55 20.39
N ALA A 50 13.17 -4.58 21.13
CA ALA A 50 13.03 -5.98 20.76
C ALA A 50 11.83 -6.65 21.47
N ASP A 51 11.09 -5.90 22.29
CA ASP A 51 9.91 -6.39 23.00
C ASP A 51 8.63 -6.04 22.21
N PRO A 52 7.92 -7.04 21.66
CA PRO A 52 6.68 -6.83 20.91
C PRO A 52 5.61 -6.05 21.69
N ALA A 53 5.45 -6.34 22.98
CA ALA A 53 4.45 -5.66 23.80
C ALA A 53 4.80 -4.18 24.02
N GLN A 54 6.08 -3.86 24.16
CA GLN A 54 6.53 -2.47 24.24
C GLN A 54 6.32 -1.74 22.93
N LEU A 55 6.61 -2.38 21.79
CA LEU A 55 6.39 -1.81 20.46
C LEU A 55 4.91 -1.51 20.21
N ALA A 56 4.01 -2.43 20.55
CA ALA A 56 2.56 -2.21 20.42
C ALA A 56 2.08 -1.03 21.29
N ARG A 57 2.57 -0.91 22.53
CA ARG A 57 2.24 0.24 23.42
C ARG A 57 2.76 1.56 22.85
N LEU A 58 3.96 1.58 22.31
CA LEU A 58 4.56 2.77 21.71
C LEU A 58 3.83 3.19 20.44
N PHE A 59 3.36 2.24 19.65
CA PHE A 59 2.56 2.47 18.45
C PHE A 59 1.11 2.86 18.80
N GLU A 60 0.64 2.53 20.02
CA GLU A 60 -0.72 2.80 20.53
C GLU A 60 -1.83 2.15 19.67
N HIS A 61 -1.52 1.01 19.08
CA HIS A 61 -2.48 0.23 18.32
C HIS A 61 -2.02 -1.24 18.28
N ALA A 62 -2.99 -2.16 18.14
CA ALA A 62 -2.67 -3.54 17.88
C ALA A 62 -1.88 -3.67 16.58
N CYS A 63 -0.80 -4.43 16.60
CA CYS A 63 0.04 -4.63 15.43
C CYS A 63 -0.02 -6.09 14.98
N PRO A 64 -0.09 -6.36 13.68
CA PRO A 64 0.13 -7.72 13.19
C PRO A 64 1.60 -8.08 13.38
N MET A 65 1.87 -9.29 13.90
CA MET A 65 3.23 -9.81 14.09
C MET A 65 3.30 -11.29 13.74
N LEU A 66 4.48 -11.78 13.44
CA LEU A 66 4.75 -13.22 13.33
C LEU A 66 4.98 -13.77 14.74
N PRO A 67 4.20 -14.77 15.20
CA PRO A 67 4.22 -15.21 16.58
C PRO A 67 5.51 -15.92 17.01
N GLU A 68 6.27 -16.49 16.06
CA GLU A 68 7.43 -17.34 16.32
C GLU A 68 8.77 -16.70 15.95
N ALA A 69 8.75 -15.48 15.40
CA ALA A 69 9.95 -14.82 14.92
C ALA A 69 10.48 -13.82 15.95
N GLY A 70 11.78 -13.85 16.21
CA GLY A 70 12.47 -12.74 16.86
C GLY A 70 12.24 -11.47 16.06
N VAL A 71 11.85 -10.40 16.74
CA VAL A 71 11.56 -9.11 16.09
C VAL A 71 12.44 -8.03 16.67
N TYR A 72 12.97 -7.19 15.81
CA TYR A 72 13.52 -5.90 16.18
C TYR A 72 12.62 -4.82 15.59
N GLY A 73 12.26 -3.82 16.38
CA GLY A 73 11.30 -2.84 15.91
C GLY A 73 11.65 -1.41 16.29
N THR A 74 11.22 -0.50 15.44
CA THR A 74 11.41 0.93 15.58
C THR A 74 10.05 1.61 15.47
N VAL A 75 9.71 2.45 16.45
CA VAL A 75 8.55 3.33 16.40
C VAL A 75 9.04 4.76 16.22
N SER A 76 8.66 5.40 15.12
CA SER A 76 8.95 6.80 14.86
C SER A 76 7.68 7.64 14.80
N THR A 77 7.77 8.89 15.28
CA THR A 77 6.74 9.91 15.04
C THR A 77 7.24 10.82 13.94
N GLN A 78 6.45 10.95 12.89
CA GLN A 78 6.76 11.76 11.73
C GLN A 78 5.67 12.81 11.53
N ARG A 79 6.03 13.96 10.96
CA ARG A 79 5.06 14.98 10.57
C ARG A 79 4.82 14.89 9.07
N LEU A 80 3.57 14.67 8.68
CA LEU A 80 3.14 14.64 7.29
C LEU A 80 1.99 15.64 7.13
N GLU A 81 2.15 16.63 6.26
CA GLU A 81 1.14 17.68 5.98
C GLU A 81 0.59 18.35 7.26
N GLY A 82 1.46 18.63 8.21
CA GLY A 82 1.11 19.27 9.49
C GLY A 82 0.43 18.34 10.51
N ARG A 83 0.25 17.06 10.20
CA ARG A 83 -0.32 16.04 11.09
C ARG A 83 0.76 15.07 11.57
N ASN A 84 0.68 14.66 12.81
CA ASN A 84 1.59 13.65 13.34
C ASN A 84 1.13 12.25 12.87
N ALA A 85 2.04 11.50 12.29
CA ALA A 85 1.89 10.09 11.97
C ALA A 85 2.86 9.27 12.83
N ARG A 86 2.44 8.09 13.29
CA ARG A 86 3.32 7.10 13.91
C ARG A 86 3.60 6.00 12.92
N LEU A 87 4.87 5.72 12.72
CA LEU A 87 5.36 4.64 11.89
C LEU A 87 6.04 3.60 12.79
N LEU A 88 5.55 2.39 12.76
CA LEU A 88 6.20 1.22 13.34
C LEU A 88 6.82 0.41 12.21
N THR A 89 8.09 0.06 12.34
CA THR A 89 8.79 -0.87 11.45
C THR A 89 9.26 -2.06 12.29
N LEU A 90 8.90 -3.26 11.87
CA LEU A 90 9.30 -4.53 12.46
C LEU A 90 10.19 -5.27 11.45
N GLU A 91 11.41 -5.56 11.86
CA GLU A 91 12.39 -6.27 11.04
C GLU A 91 12.45 -7.74 11.46
N TYR A 92 12.18 -8.61 10.51
CA TYR A 92 12.35 -10.06 10.60
C TYR A 92 13.50 -10.50 9.70
N ALA A 93 13.99 -11.71 9.85
CA ALA A 93 15.12 -12.21 9.08
C ALA A 93 14.95 -12.12 7.55
N GLN A 94 13.72 -12.24 7.04
CA GLN A 94 13.43 -12.33 5.61
C GLN A 94 12.40 -11.32 5.12
N MET A 95 11.81 -10.53 6.01
CA MET A 95 10.83 -9.53 5.63
C MET A 95 10.75 -8.37 6.62
N THR A 96 10.19 -7.28 6.17
CA THR A 96 9.89 -6.11 7.01
C THR A 96 8.39 -5.87 7.02
N LEU A 97 7.80 -5.64 8.18
CA LEU A 97 6.45 -5.14 8.34
C LEU A 97 6.50 -3.68 8.78
N SER A 98 5.89 -2.81 8.01
CA SER A 98 5.72 -1.39 8.36
C SER A 98 4.25 -1.10 8.58
N CYS A 99 3.94 -0.40 9.68
CA CYS A 99 2.58 0.00 10.04
C CYS A 99 2.56 1.52 10.26
N VAL A 100 1.53 2.20 9.80
CA VAL A 100 1.38 3.65 10.00
C VAL A 100 0.01 4.02 10.52
N ARG A 101 -0.03 4.98 11.44
CA ARG A 101 -1.25 5.61 11.98
C ARG A 101 -1.18 7.13 11.85
N PRO A 102 -2.32 7.79 11.54
CA PRO A 102 -3.61 7.20 11.12
C PRO A 102 -3.51 6.52 9.73
N ALA A 103 -4.52 5.74 9.34
CA ALA A 103 -4.57 5.08 8.03
C ALA A 103 -4.42 6.06 6.85
N THR A 104 -4.80 7.32 7.04
CA THR A 104 -4.62 8.40 6.05
C THR A 104 -3.14 8.72 5.75
N ALA A 105 -2.21 8.27 6.61
CA ALA A 105 -0.76 8.38 6.38
C ALA A 105 -0.19 7.20 5.58
N ALA A 106 -1.03 6.31 5.02
CA ALA A 106 -0.63 5.21 4.14
C ALA A 106 0.37 5.58 3.03
N PRO A 107 0.36 6.81 2.46
CA PRO A 107 1.39 7.24 1.50
C PRO A 107 2.83 7.06 1.99
N LEU A 108 3.11 7.15 3.29
CA LEU A 108 4.43 6.88 3.88
C LEU A 108 4.92 5.44 3.67
N LEU A 109 4.02 4.50 3.41
CA LEU A 109 4.35 3.10 3.18
C LEU A 109 4.60 2.78 1.70
N LEU A 110 4.24 3.66 0.77
CA LEU A 110 4.33 3.36 -0.65
C LEU A 110 5.80 3.26 -1.09
N ARG A 111 6.10 2.25 -1.90
CA ARG A 111 7.38 2.10 -2.60
C ARG A 111 7.18 2.40 -4.09
N PRO A 112 7.90 3.38 -4.63
CA PRO A 112 7.79 3.74 -6.03
C PRO A 112 8.32 2.63 -6.95
N GLY A 113 7.73 2.53 -8.13
CA GLY A 113 8.23 1.67 -9.19
C GLY A 113 7.84 0.19 -9.11
N LEU A 114 7.03 -0.22 -8.11
CA LEU A 114 6.44 -1.55 -8.07
C LEU A 114 5.22 -1.63 -8.98
N THR A 115 5.03 -2.77 -9.63
CA THR A 115 3.84 -3.08 -10.43
C THR A 115 2.77 -3.69 -9.53
N VAL A 116 1.62 -3.03 -9.43
CA VAL A 116 0.47 -3.54 -8.66
C VAL A 116 -0.19 -4.67 -9.44
N MET A 117 -0.44 -5.77 -8.74
CA MET A 117 -1.10 -6.96 -9.28
C MET A 117 -2.29 -7.34 -8.40
N SER A 118 -3.41 -7.65 -9.03
CA SER A 118 -4.54 -8.21 -8.31
C SER A 118 -4.31 -9.70 -8.07
N LEU A 119 -4.30 -10.11 -6.80
CA LEU A 119 -4.26 -11.51 -6.41
C LEU A 119 -5.66 -11.99 -6.06
N TYR A 120 -5.98 -13.16 -6.58
CA TYR A 120 -7.19 -13.89 -6.24
C TYR A 120 -6.80 -15.26 -5.70
N THR A 121 -7.56 -15.75 -4.72
CA THR A 121 -7.49 -17.14 -4.27
C THR A 121 -8.01 -18.08 -5.36
N GLU A 122 -7.81 -19.39 -5.20
CA GLU A 122 -8.35 -20.43 -6.10
C GLU A 122 -9.88 -20.32 -6.26
N ASP A 123 -10.58 -19.92 -5.20
CA ASP A 123 -12.04 -19.68 -5.18
C ASP A 123 -12.44 -18.31 -5.78
N ARG A 124 -11.53 -17.57 -6.42
CA ARG A 124 -11.74 -16.25 -7.01
C ARG A 124 -12.05 -15.14 -6.00
N TYR A 125 -11.81 -15.34 -4.71
CA TYR A 125 -11.85 -14.26 -3.72
C TYR A 125 -10.57 -13.43 -3.78
N ARG A 126 -10.69 -12.15 -3.44
CA ARG A 126 -9.49 -11.30 -3.29
C ARG A 126 -8.62 -11.84 -2.16
N PHE A 127 -7.31 -11.89 -2.42
CA PHE A 127 -6.35 -12.25 -1.39
C PHE A 127 -6.46 -11.28 -0.21
N SER A 128 -6.45 -11.80 1.00
CA SER A 128 -6.58 -11.02 2.22
C SER A 128 -5.52 -11.41 3.24
N VAL A 129 -5.12 -10.46 4.07
CA VAL A 129 -4.23 -10.67 5.23
C VAL A 129 -5.02 -10.26 6.47
N LEU A 130 -5.11 -11.13 7.47
CA LEU A 130 -5.92 -10.89 8.69
C LEU A 130 -7.37 -10.47 8.38
N SER A 131 -7.98 -11.08 7.36
CA SER A 131 -9.31 -10.75 6.85
C SER A 131 -9.44 -9.38 6.16
N MET A 132 -8.35 -8.62 6.01
CA MET A 132 -8.31 -7.36 5.26
C MET A 132 -7.93 -7.62 3.81
N PRO A 133 -8.64 -7.05 2.83
CA PRO A 133 -8.24 -7.14 1.42
C PRO A 133 -6.83 -6.59 1.23
N ALA A 134 -5.96 -7.36 0.57
CA ALA A 134 -4.58 -6.98 0.35
C ALA A 134 -4.29 -6.70 -1.13
N VAL A 135 -3.45 -5.70 -1.39
CA VAL A 135 -2.93 -5.34 -2.71
C VAL A 135 -1.48 -5.80 -2.79
N TYR A 136 -1.19 -6.65 -3.77
CA TYR A 136 0.16 -7.13 -4.03
C TYR A 136 0.84 -6.28 -5.10
N ALA A 137 2.12 -5.99 -4.89
CA ALA A 137 2.95 -5.30 -5.86
C ALA A 137 4.35 -5.92 -5.91
N GLU A 138 4.94 -6.03 -7.10
CA GLU A 138 6.28 -6.59 -7.27
C GLU A 138 7.09 -5.91 -8.37
N LYS A 139 8.43 -6.00 -8.26
CA LYS A 139 9.38 -5.65 -9.30
C LYS A 139 10.70 -6.41 -9.08
N GLY A 140 11.04 -7.30 -9.99
CA GLY A 140 12.21 -8.18 -9.81
C GLY A 140 12.04 -9.07 -8.58
N ASN A 141 12.94 -8.94 -7.61
CA ASN A 141 12.88 -9.67 -6.34
C ASN A 141 12.09 -8.93 -5.25
N GLU A 142 11.82 -7.64 -5.43
CA GLU A 142 11.06 -6.86 -4.45
C GLU A 142 9.57 -7.22 -4.50
N ARG A 143 8.98 -7.50 -3.34
CA ARG A 143 7.58 -7.83 -3.17
C ARG A 143 6.98 -7.08 -2.01
N CYS A 144 5.78 -6.56 -2.21
CA CYS A 144 5.01 -5.87 -1.19
C CYS A 144 3.58 -6.38 -1.13
N LEU A 145 3.03 -6.42 0.07
CA LEU A 145 1.60 -6.52 0.33
C LEU A 145 1.17 -5.29 1.12
N TYR A 146 0.16 -4.59 0.61
CA TYR A 146 -0.46 -3.45 1.28
C TYR A 146 -1.86 -3.81 1.71
N PHE A 147 -2.21 -3.54 2.96
CA PHE A 147 -3.54 -3.74 3.51
C PHE A 147 -3.81 -2.69 4.59
N SER A 148 -5.06 -2.46 4.95
CA SER A 148 -5.43 -1.44 5.93
C SER A 148 -6.74 -1.78 6.61
N ASP A 149 -6.88 -1.30 7.83
CA ASP A 149 -8.15 -1.12 8.52
C ASP A 149 -8.52 0.38 8.60
N GLU A 150 -9.53 0.72 9.41
CA GLU A 150 -9.99 2.11 9.58
C GLU A 150 -8.97 2.98 10.32
N SER A 151 -8.07 2.39 11.09
CA SER A 151 -7.17 3.07 12.03
C SER A 151 -5.74 3.15 11.54
N ALA A 152 -5.29 2.12 10.79
CA ALA A 152 -3.90 1.98 10.39
C ALA A 152 -3.76 1.37 8.98
N ALA A 153 -2.63 1.64 8.35
CA ALA A 153 -2.23 0.99 7.11
C ALA A 153 -0.94 0.20 7.33
N TYR A 154 -0.78 -0.87 6.57
CA TYR A 154 0.27 -1.87 6.75
C TYR A 154 0.94 -2.18 5.42
N ARG A 155 2.25 -2.42 5.45
CA ARG A 155 3.04 -2.92 4.33
C ARG A 155 3.92 -4.06 4.81
N LEU A 156 3.77 -5.24 4.22
CA LEU A 156 4.80 -6.26 4.23
C LEU A 156 5.73 -6.06 3.04
N TYR A 157 7.02 -6.25 3.26
CA TYR A 157 8.06 -6.13 2.24
C TYR A 157 9.06 -7.26 2.36
N THR A 158 9.50 -7.78 1.23
CA THR A 158 10.65 -8.67 1.10
C THR A 158 11.35 -8.46 -0.23
N ASP A 159 12.64 -8.73 -0.26
CA ASP A 159 13.48 -8.82 -1.47
C ASP A 159 14.17 -10.19 -1.60
N SER A 160 13.98 -11.07 -0.61
CA SER A 160 14.65 -12.36 -0.49
C SER A 160 13.73 -13.57 -0.67
N LEU A 161 12.43 -13.45 -0.33
CA LEU A 161 11.48 -14.55 -0.43
C LEU A 161 10.89 -14.69 -1.83
N GLY A 162 10.61 -15.93 -2.25
CA GLY A 162 9.77 -16.22 -3.39
C GLY A 162 8.32 -15.76 -3.19
N ARG A 163 7.57 -15.60 -4.29
CA ARG A 163 6.17 -15.11 -4.23
C ARG A 163 5.29 -15.96 -3.30
N ASP A 164 5.27 -17.27 -3.54
CA ASP A 164 4.38 -18.17 -2.78
C ASP A 164 4.79 -18.26 -1.31
N GLU A 165 6.09 -18.28 -1.03
CA GLU A 165 6.62 -18.28 0.33
C GLU A 165 6.24 -16.99 1.06
N PHE A 166 6.37 -15.83 0.40
CA PHE A 166 5.97 -14.53 0.96
C PHE A 166 4.47 -14.47 1.25
N LEU A 167 3.63 -14.94 0.33
CA LEU A 167 2.17 -15.01 0.52
C LEU A 167 1.80 -15.94 1.66
N ASN A 168 2.41 -17.14 1.75
CA ASN A 168 2.20 -18.08 2.84
C ASN A 168 2.62 -17.49 4.19
N LEU A 169 3.77 -16.80 4.25
CA LEU A 169 4.24 -16.16 5.46
C LEU A 169 3.29 -15.04 5.92
N SER A 170 2.74 -14.27 4.98
CA SER A 170 1.77 -13.21 5.29
C SER A 170 0.49 -13.73 5.97
N GLN A 171 0.09 -14.97 5.69
CA GLN A 171 -1.07 -15.63 6.31
C GLN A 171 -0.82 -16.06 7.76
N ARG A 172 0.44 -16.09 8.21
CA ARG A 172 0.81 -16.47 9.58
C ARG A 172 0.81 -15.29 10.55
N LEU A 173 0.57 -14.08 10.05
CA LEU A 173 0.45 -12.90 10.91
C LEU A 173 -0.70 -13.04 11.90
N GLN A 174 -0.48 -12.59 13.13
CA GLN A 174 -1.47 -12.56 14.21
C GLN A 174 -1.45 -11.19 14.89
N TRP A 175 -2.60 -10.76 15.39
CA TRP A 175 -2.68 -9.54 16.17
C TRP A 175 -1.99 -9.70 17.53
N GLN A 176 -1.11 -8.75 17.85
CA GLN A 176 -0.54 -8.56 19.19
C GLN A 176 -1.20 -7.33 19.82
N GLN A 177 -1.71 -7.50 21.00
CA GLN A 177 -2.35 -6.44 21.79
C GLN A 177 -1.38 -5.85 22.81
#